data_446868fd3b5c49c9da92e0436accc8c3
#
_entry.id   446868fd3b5c49c9da92e0436accc8c3
#
_cell.length_a   1.000
_cell.length_b   1.000
_cell.length_c   1.000
_cell.angle_alpha   90.00
_cell.angle_beta   90.00
_cell.angle_gamma   90.00
#
_symmetry.space_group_name_H-M   'P 1'
#
loop_
_entity.id
_entity.type
_entity.pdbx_description
1 polymer ?
#
loop_
_entity_poly.entity_id
_entity_poly.type
_entity_poly.pdbx_seq_one_letter_code
_entity_poly.pdbx_strand_id
1 'polypeptide(L)' 'ATEGIQKGHMSLHARQVALAAGAEDEQVEALAQALIASGNITASEANRILEQWNGTDHGNNTEI' A
#
# COMPACT_ATOMS: atom_id res chain seq x y z
N ALA A 1 8.75 21.87 1.89
CA ALA A 1 9.87 21.35 2.63
C ALA A 1 9.43 20.73 3.93
N THR A 2 8.70 21.50 4.71
CA THR A 2 8.19 20.96 5.98
C THR A 2 7.27 19.81 5.75
N GLU A 3 6.54 19.87 4.69
CA GLU A 3 5.59 18.81 4.39
C GLU A 3 6.29 17.50 4.17
N GLY A 4 7.41 17.56 3.53
CA GLY A 4 8.15 16.34 3.27
C GLY A 4 8.57 15.63 4.54
N ILE A 5 8.91 16.41 5.53
CA ILE A 5 9.36 15.82 6.80
C ILE A 5 8.24 15.05 7.47
N GLN A 6 7.07 15.65 7.51
CA GLN A 6 5.95 14.97 8.14
C GLN A 6 5.54 13.75 7.38
N LYS A 7 5.54 13.85 6.09
CA LYS A 7 5.19 12.70 5.28
C LYS A 7 6.18 11.58 5.48
N GLY A 8 7.40 11.92 5.78
CA GLY A 8 8.42 10.90 6.03
C GLY A 8 8.02 9.97 7.15
N HIS A 9 7.49 10.54 8.22
CA HIS A 9 7.09 9.72 9.35
C HIS A 9 6.00 8.76 8.97
N MET A 10 4.99 9.27 8.30
CA MET A 10 3.87 8.42 7.92
C MET A 10 4.31 7.38 6.91
N SER A 11 5.20 7.76 6.02
CA SER A 11 5.71 6.82 5.04
C SER A 11 6.39 5.64 5.71
N LEU A 12 7.18 5.92 6.73
CA LEU A 12 7.89 4.84 7.41
C LEU A 12 6.91 3.87 8.02
N HIS A 13 5.93 4.39 8.74
CA HIS A 13 4.93 3.54 9.36
C HIS A 13 4.16 2.75 8.31
N ALA A 14 3.76 3.42 7.26
CA ALA A 14 2.98 2.77 6.21
C ALA A 14 3.79 1.68 5.53
N ARG A 15 5.08 1.91 5.35
CA ARG A 15 5.93 0.89 4.75
C ARG A 15 6.01 -0.34 5.62
N GLN A 16 6.14 -0.16 6.91
CA GLN A 16 6.19 -1.29 7.82
C GLN A 16 4.89 -2.08 7.76
N VAL A 17 3.78 -1.38 7.70
CA VAL A 17 2.49 -2.04 7.59
C VAL A 17 2.40 -2.79 6.27
N ALA A 18 2.88 -2.17 5.20
CA ALA A 18 2.85 -2.82 3.90
C ALA A 18 3.67 -4.10 3.91
N LEU A 19 4.85 -4.05 4.51
CA LEU A 19 5.69 -5.23 4.60
C LEU A 19 5.01 -6.32 5.40
N ALA A 20 4.39 -5.94 6.50
CA ALA A 20 3.70 -6.91 7.35
C ALA A 20 2.55 -7.56 6.58
N ALA A 21 1.96 -6.84 5.66
CA ALA A 21 0.86 -7.37 4.87
C ALA A 21 1.34 -8.30 3.77
N GLY A 22 2.64 -8.31 3.51
CA GLY A 22 3.17 -9.22 2.50
C GLY A 22 3.49 -8.54 1.18
N ALA A 23 3.60 -7.23 1.16
CA ALA A 23 3.92 -6.52 -0.07
C ALA A 23 5.36 -6.76 -0.45
N GLU A 24 5.61 -6.82 -1.75
CA GLU A 24 6.97 -6.95 -2.25
C GLU A 24 7.66 -5.60 -2.23
N ASP A 25 8.98 -5.63 -2.31
CA ASP A 25 9.75 -4.40 -2.26
C ASP A 25 9.21 -3.35 -3.21
N GLU A 26 8.88 -3.76 -4.40
CA GLU A 26 8.39 -2.82 -5.40
C GLU A 26 7.02 -2.28 -5.01
N GLN A 27 6.23 -3.11 -4.37
CA GLN A 27 4.88 -2.72 -4.00
C GLN A 27 4.82 -1.94 -2.70
N VAL A 28 5.84 -2.09 -1.87
CA VAL A 28 5.82 -1.47 -0.55
C VAL A 28 5.59 0.03 -0.65
N GLU A 29 6.33 0.68 -1.54
CA GLU A 29 6.19 2.13 -1.63
C GLU A 29 4.82 2.53 -2.15
N ALA A 30 4.35 1.87 -3.19
CA ALA A 30 3.05 2.19 -3.73
C ALA A 30 1.96 1.89 -2.71
N LEU A 31 2.08 0.77 -2.01
CA LEU A 31 1.10 0.40 -1.01
C LEU A 31 1.12 1.38 0.14
N ALA A 32 2.32 1.79 0.56
CA ALA A 32 2.42 2.77 1.63
C ALA A 32 1.72 4.07 1.25
N GLN A 33 1.92 4.49 0.02
CA GLN A 33 1.26 5.71 -0.44
C GLN A 33 -0.25 5.55 -0.44
N ALA A 34 -0.73 4.40 -0.86
CA ALA A 34 -2.15 4.14 -0.86
C ALA A 34 -2.72 4.17 0.55
N LEU A 35 -1.97 3.61 1.50
CA LEU A 35 -2.41 3.62 2.88
C LEU A 35 -2.50 5.04 3.42
N ILE A 36 -1.50 5.85 3.11
CA ILE A 36 -1.50 7.22 3.56
C ILE A 36 -2.67 7.98 2.94
N ALA A 37 -2.91 7.75 1.68
CA ALA A 37 -4.00 8.43 1.00
C ALA A 37 -5.35 8.04 1.56
N SER A 38 -5.50 6.79 1.95
CA SER A 38 -6.76 6.32 2.50
C SER A 38 -6.95 6.80 3.93
N GLY A 39 -5.85 7.16 4.60
CA GLY A 39 -5.92 7.57 5.98
C GLY A 39 -6.08 6.42 6.95
N ASN A 40 -5.94 5.22 6.47
CA ASN A 40 -6.12 4.03 7.30
C ASN A 40 -4.91 3.13 7.16
N ILE A 41 -3.88 3.41 7.94
CA ILE A 41 -2.62 2.69 7.82
C ILE A 41 -2.64 1.48 8.75
N THR A 42 -3.27 0.41 8.27
CA THR A 42 -3.38 -0.82 9.03
C THR A 42 -3.10 -2.00 8.11
N ALA A 43 -2.76 -3.12 8.73
CA ALA A 43 -2.49 -4.33 7.97
C ALA A 43 -3.73 -4.78 7.21
N SER A 44 -4.89 -4.62 7.80
CA SER A 44 -6.12 -4.99 7.14
C SER A 44 -6.32 -4.21 5.86
N GLU A 45 -6.10 -2.92 5.93
CA GLU A 45 -6.27 -2.08 4.75
C GLU A 45 -5.22 -2.44 3.72
N ALA A 46 -4.00 -2.70 4.16
CA ALA A 46 -2.93 -3.06 3.24
C ALA A 46 -3.27 -4.36 2.51
N ASN A 47 -3.75 -5.33 3.25
CA ASN A 47 -4.14 -6.60 2.65
C ASN A 47 -5.24 -6.40 1.63
N ARG A 48 -6.19 -5.57 1.96
CA ARG A 48 -7.31 -5.31 1.09
C ARG A 48 -6.84 -4.68 -0.22
N ILE A 49 -5.95 -3.71 -0.12
CA ILE A 49 -5.45 -3.06 -1.31
C ILE A 49 -4.65 -4.03 -2.16
N LEU A 50 -3.82 -4.84 -1.50
CA LEU A 50 -3.02 -5.82 -2.23
C LEU A 50 -3.91 -6.80 -2.97
N GLU A 51 -4.97 -7.21 -2.34
CA GLU A 51 -5.89 -8.13 -2.99
C GLU A 51 -6.51 -7.51 -4.23
N GLN A 52 -6.83 -6.25 -4.14
CA GLN A 52 -7.40 -5.57 -5.28
C GLN A 52 -6.42 -5.53 -6.44
N TRP A 53 -5.18 -5.24 -6.12
CA TRP A 53 -4.17 -5.19 -7.17
C TRP A 53 -4.01 -6.53 -7.85
N ASN A 54 -3.90 -7.58 -7.06
CA ASN A 54 -3.71 -8.92 -7.61
C ASN A 54 -4.99 -9.44 -8.25
N GLY A 55 -6.09 -9.21 -7.58
CA GLY A 55 -7.36 -9.67 -8.09
C GLY A 55 -7.75 -8.97 -9.37
N THR A 56 -7.46 -7.69 -9.45
CA THR A 56 -7.79 -6.93 -10.62
C THR A 56 -7.03 -7.45 -11.83
N ASP A 57 -5.78 -7.74 -11.64
CA ASP A 57 -4.98 -8.31 -12.71
C ASP A 57 -5.62 -9.57 -13.22
N HIS A 58 -5.95 -10.43 -12.29
CA HIS A 58 -6.58 -11.68 -12.63
C HIS A 58 -7.87 -11.46 -13.39
N GLY A 59 -8.68 -10.57 -12.88
CA GLY A 59 -9.95 -10.31 -13.49
C GLY A 59 -9.81 -9.81 -14.91
N ASN A 60 -8.89 -8.92 -15.12
CA ASN A 60 -8.66 -8.39 -16.44
C ASN A 60 -8.28 -9.48 -17.42
N ASN A 61 -7.36 -10.29 -17.01
CA ASN A 61 -6.90 -11.37 -17.86
C ASN A 61 -8.04 -12.30 -18.21
N THR A 62 -8.82 -12.59 -17.23
CA THR A 62 -9.92 -13.51 -17.44
C THR A 62 -10.89 -13.00 -18.49
N GLU A 63 -11.14 -11.73 -18.43
CA GLU A 63 -12.10 -11.16 -19.37
C GLU A 63 -11.62 -11.24 -20.78
N ILE A 64 -10.36 -11.08 -20.96
CA ILE A 64 -9.81 -11.13 -22.28
C ILE A 64 -9.84 -12.54 -22.81
#